data_f74a54ea00e33dd93b85a8f0b857a505
#
_entry.id   f74a54ea00e33dd93b85a8f0b857a505
#
_cell.length_a   1.000
_cell.length_b   1.000
_cell.length_c   1.000
_cell.angle_alpha   90.00
_cell.angle_beta   90.00
_cell.angle_gamma   90.00
#
_symmetry.space_group_name_H-M   'P 1'
#
loop_
_entity.id
_entity.type
_entity.pdbx_description
1 polymer ?
#
loop_
_entity_poly.entity_id
_entity_poly.type
_entity_poly.pdbx_seq_one_letter_code
_entity_poly.pdbx_strand_id
1 'polypeptide(L)'
;MALLGEQSANQYRDMNLSVDSGGIEVARTQERMDELQRRMTSATAWGIEAHLLDPAQVKELVPFINEDVILGGFYCPTVSVVDSLETGTVMRKEAIEKAGCQVFANTEVLDILTDDTPRPNGRRKVTGVVTDKGTIDAEHVVVACGVWSNQIAYMADTYIPLVPAVHQMADVGPLDVLAETNNEIGYPIVRDMDTFCYERQSAGSMEVGSYAHRPILHHPDEIPSNE
;
A
#
# COMPACT_ATOMS: atom_id res chain seq x y z
N MET A 1 12.34 6.53 1.33
CA MET A 1 11.10 5.93 0.80
C MET A 1 11.24 5.55 -0.69
N ALA A 2 11.70 6.44 -1.61
CA ALA A 2 11.81 6.13 -3.04
C ALA A 2 12.64 4.86 -3.34
N LEU A 3 13.85 4.76 -2.79
CA LEU A 3 14.70 3.57 -2.95
C LEU A 3 14.06 2.28 -2.42
N LEU A 4 13.33 2.37 -1.31
CA LEU A 4 12.64 1.21 -0.75
C LEU A 4 11.46 0.78 -1.65
N GLY A 5 10.73 1.75 -2.21
CA GLY A 5 9.67 1.47 -3.18
C GLY A 5 10.18 0.79 -4.44
N GLU A 6 11.30 1.29 -4.98
CA GLU A 6 11.96 0.70 -6.16
C GLU A 6 12.42 -0.75 -5.89
N GLN A 7 13.07 -0.99 -4.74
CA GLN A 7 13.48 -2.34 -4.35
C GLN A 7 12.30 -3.30 -4.24
N SER A 8 11.19 -2.85 -3.62
CA SER A 8 9.98 -3.67 -3.50
C SER A 8 9.36 -3.99 -4.86
N ALA A 9 9.24 -3.00 -5.73
CA ALA A 9 8.72 -3.20 -7.08
C ALA A 9 9.57 -4.18 -7.88
N ASN A 10 10.90 -4.07 -7.81
CA ASN A 10 11.82 -4.97 -8.48
C ASN A 10 11.70 -6.41 -7.94
N GLN A 11 11.58 -6.60 -6.62
CA GLN A 11 11.36 -7.92 -6.03
C GLN A 11 10.05 -8.56 -6.54
N TYR A 12 8.96 -7.80 -6.62
CA TYR A 12 7.69 -8.33 -7.15
C TYR A 12 7.78 -8.68 -8.64
N ARG A 13 8.50 -7.89 -9.44
CA ARG A 13 8.77 -8.22 -10.86
C ARG A 13 9.60 -9.47 -11.00
N ASP A 14 10.67 -9.63 -10.22
CA ASP A 14 11.54 -10.83 -10.24
C ASP A 14 10.76 -12.09 -9.86
N MET A 15 9.73 -11.98 -9.05
CA MET A 15 8.82 -13.06 -8.67
C MET A 15 7.66 -13.26 -9.66
N ASN A 16 7.53 -12.42 -10.71
CA ASN A 16 6.38 -12.37 -11.63
C ASN A 16 5.03 -12.12 -10.91
N LEU A 17 5.03 -11.32 -9.86
CA LEU A 17 3.85 -11.03 -9.03
C LEU A 17 3.26 -9.65 -9.28
N SER A 18 3.83 -8.86 -10.18
CA SER A 18 3.37 -7.51 -10.47
C SER A 18 2.98 -7.30 -11.92
N VAL A 19 2.01 -6.44 -12.12
CA VAL A 19 1.63 -5.90 -13.43
C VAL A 19 1.95 -4.42 -13.44
N ASP A 20 2.82 -3.97 -14.36
CA ASP A 20 3.13 -2.56 -14.56
C ASP A 20 1.97 -1.91 -15.32
N SER A 21 1.07 -1.26 -14.60
CA SER A 21 -0.06 -0.53 -15.16
C SER A 21 0.32 0.91 -15.54
N GLY A 22 1.35 1.43 -14.93
CA GLY A 22 1.63 2.86 -14.91
C GLY A 22 0.72 3.61 -13.94
N GLY A 23 1.08 4.87 -13.64
CA GLY A 23 0.29 5.75 -12.80
C GLY A 23 0.41 7.18 -13.28
N ILE A 24 -0.72 7.89 -13.32
CA ILE A 24 -0.79 9.30 -13.73
C ILE A 24 -1.38 10.10 -12.58
N GLU A 25 -0.68 11.15 -12.15
CA GLU A 25 -1.27 12.19 -11.30
C GLU A 25 -1.61 13.39 -12.18
N VAL A 26 -2.89 13.76 -12.25
CA VAL A 26 -3.37 14.87 -13.07
C VAL A 26 -3.40 16.18 -12.28
N ALA A 27 -3.27 17.29 -13.00
CA ALA A 27 -3.36 18.64 -12.45
C ALA A 27 -4.55 19.36 -13.09
N ARG A 28 -5.43 19.93 -12.25
CA ARG A 28 -6.51 20.83 -12.68
C ARG A 28 -6.17 22.30 -12.47
N THR A 29 -5.23 22.57 -11.59
CA THR A 29 -4.79 23.92 -11.23
C THR A 29 -3.34 24.16 -11.61
N GLN A 30 -2.96 25.43 -11.85
CA GLN A 30 -1.55 25.78 -12.11
C GLN A 30 -0.66 25.44 -10.91
N GLU A 31 -1.15 25.63 -9.69
CA GLU A 31 -0.42 25.29 -8.47
C GLU A 31 -0.06 23.78 -8.45
N ARG A 32 -1.02 22.95 -8.82
CA ARG A 32 -0.79 21.49 -8.93
C ARG A 32 0.20 21.17 -10.04
N MET A 33 0.06 21.79 -11.20
CA MET A 33 1.00 21.58 -12.31
C MET A 33 2.43 21.96 -11.94
N ASP A 34 2.61 23.06 -11.20
CA ASP A 34 3.91 23.48 -10.67
C ASP A 34 4.47 22.46 -9.65
N GLU A 35 3.61 21.83 -8.85
CA GLU A 35 4.02 20.75 -7.96
C GLU A 35 4.46 19.51 -8.76
N LEU A 36 3.71 19.11 -9.79
CA LEU A 36 4.09 17.98 -10.64
C LEU A 36 5.44 18.22 -11.34
N GLN A 37 5.74 19.45 -11.72
CA GLN A 37 7.03 19.81 -12.28
C GLN A 37 8.17 19.67 -11.25
N ARG A 38 7.93 20.04 -9.98
CA ARG A 38 8.91 19.77 -8.90
C ARG A 38 9.10 18.28 -8.66
N ARG A 39 8.04 17.48 -8.72
CA ARG A 39 8.12 16.02 -8.60
C ARG A 39 8.91 15.40 -9.76
N MET A 40 8.74 15.89 -10.98
CA MET A 40 9.53 15.46 -12.13
C MET A 40 11.04 15.67 -11.90
N THR A 41 11.42 16.83 -11.35
CA THR A 41 12.80 17.09 -10.96
C THR A 41 13.32 16.12 -9.91
N SER A 42 12.50 15.81 -8.91
CA SER A 42 12.85 14.83 -7.88
C SER A 42 12.97 13.42 -8.43
N ALA A 43 12.05 13.00 -9.30
CA ALA A 43 12.09 11.69 -9.96
C ALA A 43 13.39 11.51 -10.74
N THR A 44 13.78 12.51 -11.54
CA THR A 44 15.05 12.52 -12.26
C THR A 44 16.26 12.38 -11.32
N ALA A 45 16.26 13.10 -10.20
CA ALA A 45 17.34 13.02 -9.22
C ALA A 45 17.45 11.66 -8.53
N TRP A 46 16.36 10.92 -8.45
CA TRP A 46 16.29 9.57 -7.85
C TRP A 46 16.42 8.43 -8.88
N GLY A 47 16.58 8.78 -10.19
CA GLY A 47 16.67 7.78 -11.26
C GLY A 47 15.34 7.10 -11.59
N ILE A 48 14.21 7.68 -11.17
CA ILE A 48 12.87 7.16 -11.47
C ILE A 48 12.43 7.64 -12.84
N GLU A 49 12.00 6.73 -13.70
CA GLU A 49 11.41 7.08 -14.99
C GLU A 49 10.05 7.76 -14.77
N ALA A 50 9.93 8.99 -15.28
CA ALA A 50 8.69 9.75 -15.23
C ALA A 50 8.62 10.77 -16.37
N HIS A 51 7.42 11.19 -16.71
CA HIS A 51 7.15 12.10 -17.82
C HIS A 51 6.08 13.13 -17.43
N LEU A 52 6.26 14.37 -17.84
CA LEU A 52 5.19 15.35 -17.83
C LEU A 52 4.43 15.25 -19.15
N LEU A 53 3.11 15.12 -19.07
CA LEU A 53 2.22 14.94 -20.20
C LEU A 53 1.28 16.13 -20.32
N ASP A 54 0.99 16.53 -21.57
CA ASP A 54 -0.12 17.43 -21.86
C ASP A 54 -1.49 16.69 -21.80
N PRO A 55 -2.63 17.39 -21.80
CA PRO A 55 -3.94 16.75 -21.69
C PRO A 55 -4.24 15.72 -22.79
N ALA A 56 -3.77 15.97 -24.03
CA ALA A 56 -3.99 15.04 -25.13
C ALA A 56 -3.19 13.75 -24.95
N GLN A 57 -1.96 13.84 -24.47
CA GLN A 57 -1.14 12.67 -24.14
C GLN A 57 -1.71 11.87 -22.96
N VAL A 58 -2.30 12.55 -21.95
CA VAL A 58 -3.01 11.86 -20.88
C VAL A 58 -4.22 11.11 -21.45
N LYS A 59 -4.97 11.73 -22.37
CA LYS A 59 -6.12 11.12 -23.06
C LYS A 59 -5.74 9.89 -23.89
N GLU A 60 -4.57 9.87 -24.51
CA GLU A 60 -4.06 8.70 -25.23
C GLU A 60 -3.84 7.49 -24.31
N LEU A 61 -3.37 7.73 -23.08
CA LEU A 61 -3.12 6.67 -22.09
C LEU A 61 -4.39 6.26 -21.34
N VAL A 62 -5.31 7.20 -21.13
CA VAL A 62 -6.58 6.99 -20.40
C VAL A 62 -7.74 7.52 -21.25
N PRO A 63 -8.25 6.73 -22.22
CA PRO A 63 -9.21 7.20 -23.22
C PRO A 63 -10.54 7.72 -22.68
N PHE A 64 -10.91 7.35 -21.46
CA PHE A 64 -12.15 7.79 -20.81
C PHE A 64 -11.99 9.05 -19.93
N ILE A 65 -10.77 9.60 -19.79
CA ILE A 65 -10.56 10.84 -19.01
C ILE A 65 -11.15 12.05 -19.76
N ASN A 66 -11.66 13.01 -19.01
CA ASN A 66 -12.05 14.31 -19.57
C ASN A 66 -10.82 15.25 -19.61
N GLU A 67 -10.23 15.40 -20.79
CA GLU A 67 -9.04 16.23 -21.00
C GLU A 67 -9.31 17.74 -20.85
N ASP A 68 -10.56 18.19 -21.01
CA ASP A 68 -10.91 19.62 -20.95
C ASP A 68 -10.78 20.20 -19.52
N VAL A 69 -10.74 19.35 -18.49
CA VAL A 69 -10.70 19.79 -17.08
C VAL A 69 -9.32 19.66 -16.44
N ILE A 70 -8.34 19.23 -17.19
CA ILE A 70 -6.94 19.07 -16.70
C ILE A 70 -5.99 19.95 -17.46
N LEU A 71 -4.89 20.34 -16.83
CA LEU A 71 -3.80 21.09 -17.45
C LEU A 71 -2.67 20.19 -17.94
N GLY A 72 -2.64 18.94 -17.47
CA GLY A 72 -1.65 17.93 -17.80
C GLY A 72 -1.52 16.89 -16.69
N GLY A 73 -0.48 16.07 -16.75
CA GLY A 73 -0.23 15.03 -15.77
C GLY A 73 1.24 14.68 -15.59
N PHE A 74 1.53 14.02 -14.48
CA PHE A 74 2.81 13.39 -14.19
C PHE A 74 2.63 11.88 -14.30
N TYR A 75 3.26 11.27 -15.28
CA TYR A 75 3.17 9.84 -15.57
C TYR A 75 4.44 9.12 -15.12
N CYS A 76 4.26 8.01 -14.41
CA CYS A 76 5.30 7.09 -14.04
C CYS A 76 4.94 5.69 -14.61
N PRO A 77 5.64 5.20 -15.65
CA PRO A 77 5.31 3.94 -16.32
C PRO A 77 5.56 2.71 -15.44
N THR A 78 6.42 2.83 -14.44
CA THR A 78 6.83 1.74 -13.56
C THR A 78 5.95 1.57 -12.31
N VAL A 79 4.85 2.32 -12.20
CA VAL A 79 3.83 2.04 -11.18
C VAL A 79 3.20 0.70 -11.47
N SER A 80 3.14 -0.16 -10.46
CA SER A 80 2.67 -1.54 -10.60
C SER A 80 1.62 -1.90 -9.55
N VAL A 81 0.83 -2.90 -9.88
CA VAL A 81 -0.16 -3.52 -9.00
C VAL A 81 0.24 -4.96 -8.73
N VAL A 82 -0.03 -5.44 -7.54
CA VAL A 82 0.18 -6.83 -7.14
C VAL A 82 -1.12 -7.41 -6.57
N ASP A 83 -1.37 -8.69 -6.83
CA ASP A 83 -2.36 -9.44 -6.06
C ASP A 83 -1.77 -9.75 -4.69
N SER A 84 -2.38 -9.19 -3.65
CA SER A 84 -1.87 -9.31 -2.28
C SER A 84 -1.98 -10.74 -1.73
N LEU A 85 -3.00 -11.50 -2.13
CA LEU A 85 -3.21 -12.87 -1.69
C LEU A 85 -2.21 -13.82 -2.35
N GLU A 86 -2.03 -13.70 -3.66
CA GLU A 86 -1.03 -14.47 -4.40
C GLU A 86 0.37 -14.15 -3.91
N THR A 87 0.70 -12.86 -3.79
CA THR A 87 1.99 -12.39 -3.30
C THR A 87 2.30 -12.94 -1.91
N GLY A 88 1.36 -12.84 -0.97
CA GLY A 88 1.52 -13.39 0.38
C GLY A 88 1.70 -14.91 0.37
N THR A 89 1.03 -15.60 -0.53
CA THR A 89 1.14 -17.06 -0.67
C THR A 89 2.50 -17.47 -1.20
N VAL A 90 3.00 -16.81 -2.25
CA VAL A 90 4.32 -17.10 -2.85
C VAL A 90 5.43 -16.76 -1.86
N MET A 91 5.40 -15.58 -1.24
CA MET A 91 6.42 -15.17 -0.27
C MET A 91 6.47 -16.11 0.94
N ARG A 92 5.30 -16.54 1.45
CA ARG A 92 5.22 -17.53 2.53
C ARG A 92 5.85 -18.86 2.12
N LYS A 93 5.52 -19.36 0.93
CA LYS A 93 6.09 -20.61 0.40
C LYS A 93 7.62 -20.51 0.30
N GLU A 94 8.13 -19.46 -0.28
CA GLU A 94 9.57 -19.24 -0.38
C GLU A 94 10.26 -19.14 0.98
N ALA A 95 9.67 -18.45 1.94
CA ALA A 95 10.22 -18.34 3.29
C ALA A 95 10.32 -19.72 3.97
N ILE A 96 9.33 -20.59 3.80
CA ILE A 96 9.35 -21.95 4.32
C ILE A 96 10.41 -22.79 3.62
N GLU A 97 10.41 -22.80 2.29
CA GLU A 97 11.28 -23.71 1.50
C GLU A 97 12.74 -23.29 1.51
N LYS A 98 13.02 -21.98 1.43
CA LYS A 98 14.40 -21.46 1.30
C LYS A 98 15.06 -21.10 2.64
N ALA A 99 14.26 -20.69 3.62
CA ALA A 99 14.78 -20.19 4.92
C ALA A 99 14.35 -21.04 6.12
N GLY A 100 13.58 -22.09 5.94
CA GLY A 100 13.08 -22.94 7.03
C GLY A 100 12.12 -22.19 7.98
N CYS A 101 11.45 -21.13 7.49
CA CYS A 101 10.50 -20.38 8.26
C CYS A 101 9.32 -21.27 8.67
N GLN A 102 8.84 -21.14 9.89
CA GLN A 102 7.62 -21.80 10.35
C GLN A 102 6.48 -20.80 10.36
N VAL A 103 5.33 -21.18 9.80
CA VAL A 103 4.14 -20.34 9.72
C VAL A 103 2.98 -21.02 10.46
N PHE A 104 2.44 -20.34 11.45
CA PHE A 104 1.35 -20.83 12.29
C PHE A 104 0.08 -20.01 11.98
N ALA A 105 -0.77 -20.54 11.12
CA ALA A 105 -2.06 -19.94 10.84
C ALA A 105 -3.02 -20.13 12.02
N ASN A 106 -4.02 -19.22 12.14
CA ASN A 106 -5.03 -19.26 13.21
C ASN A 106 -4.38 -19.42 14.60
N THR A 107 -3.33 -18.63 14.84
CA THR A 107 -2.59 -18.62 16.10
C THR A 107 -2.53 -17.18 16.59
N GLU A 108 -3.27 -16.91 17.64
CA GLU A 108 -3.40 -15.57 18.21
C GLU A 108 -2.26 -15.31 19.22
N VAL A 109 -1.62 -14.15 19.12
CA VAL A 109 -0.65 -13.68 20.12
C VAL A 109 -1.42 -13.00 21.24
N LEU A 110 -1.26 -13.53 22.45
CA LEU A 110 -1.96 -13.08 23.65
C LEU A 110 -1.10 -12.17 24.53
N ASP A 111 0.25 -12.31 24.45
CA ASP A 111 1.18 -11.48 25.22
C ASP A 111 2.58 -11.51 24.63
N ILE A 112 3.39 -10.51 24.98
CA ILE A 112 4.83 -10.44 24.66
C ILE A 112 5.61 -10.65 25.95
N LEU A 113 6.42 -11.71 25.97
CA LEU A 113 7.27 -12.03 27.11
C LEU A 113 8.51 -11.12 27.16
N THR A 114 8.76 -10.58 28.33
CA THR A 114 9.96 -9.79 28.64
C THR A 114 10.68 -10.32 29.85
N ASP A 115 12.01 -10.11 29.92
CA ASP A 115 12.76 -10.41 31.12
C ASP A 115 12.46 -9.37 32.24
N ASP A 116 12.65 -9.80 33.49
CA ASP A 116 12.42 -8.95 34.67
C ASP A 116 13.60 -8.00 34.95
N THR A 117 14.66 -8.00 34.14
CA THR A 117 15.89 -7.24 34.40
C THR A 117 15.79 -5.87 33.71
N PRO A 118 15.51 -4.79 34.44
CA PRO A 118 15.47 -3.45 33.86
C PRO A 118 16.87 -3.07 33.36
N ARG A 119 16.95 -2.59 32.12
CA ARG A 119 18.16 -2.01 31.54
C ARG A 119 18.36 -0.57 32.02
N PRO A 120 19.55 0.03 31.86
CA PRO A 120 19.80 1.41 32.26
C PRO A 120 18.85 2.44 31.63
N ASN A 121 18.23 2.10 30.48
CA ASN A 121 17.22 2.93 29.80
C ASN A 121 15.77 2.64 30.24
N GLY A 122 15.57 1.84 31.29
CA GLY A 122 14.26 1.44 31.80
C GLY A 122 13.49 0.42 30.94
N ARG A 123 14.08 -0.05 29.83
CA ARG A 123 13.43 -1.03 28.94
C ARG A 123 13.76 -2.47 29.35
N ARG A 124 12.81 -3.37 29.11
CA ARG A 124 13.00 -4.83 29.28
C ARG A 124 13.43 -5.46 27.96
N LYS A 125 14.05 -6.62 28.01
CA LYS A 125 14.36 -7.41 26.82
C LYS A 125 13.20 -8.33 26.52
N VAL A 126 12.75 -8.35 25.25
CA VAL A 126 11.79 -9.35 24.76
C VAL A 126 12.45 -10.72 24.78
N THR A 127 11.72 -11.75 25.22
CA THR A 127 12.18 -13.15 25.29
C THR A 127 11.28 -14.11 24.51
N GLY A 128 10.12 -13.66 24.04
CA GLY A 128 9.20 -14.48 23.27
C GLY A 128 7.80 -13.91 23.21
N VAL A 129 6.87 -14.77 22.80
CA VAL A 129 5.44 -14.46 22.74
C VAL A 129 4.62 -15.62 23.35
N VAL A 130 3.49 -15.28 23.98
CA VAL A 130 2.45 -16.23 24.37
C VAL A 130 1.40 -16.26 23.30
N THR A 131 0.99 -17.45 22.90
CA THR A 131 -0.10 -17.64 21.94
C THR A 131 -1.20 -18.51 22.53
N ASP A 132 -2.37 -18.55 21.89
CA ASP A 132 -3.48 -19.45 22.24
C ASP A 132 -3.11 -20.95 22.12
N LYS A 133 -1.95 -21.26 21.52
CA LYS A 133 -1.45 -22.63 21.28
C LYS A 133 -0.14 -22.95 21.99
N GLY A 134 0.37 -22.03 22.79
CA GLY A 134 1.60 -22.19 23.56
C GLY A 134 2.54 -21.02 23.41
N THR A 135 3.73 -21.16 23.99
CA THR A 135 4.77 -20.12 24.04
C THR A 135 5.80 -20.35 22.94
N ILE A 136 6.28 -19.28 22.33
CA ILE A 136 7.38 -19.28 21.37
C ILE A 136 8.48 -18.39 21.93
N ASP A 137 9.65 -18.97 22.21
CA ASP A 137 10.85 -18.22 22.62
C ASP A 137 11.47 -17.52 21.40
N ALA A 138 11.81 -16.25 21.55
CA ALA A 138 12.42 -15.45 20.50
C ALA A 138 13.29 -14.33 21.07
N GLU A 139 14.43 -14.07 20.45
CA GLU A 139 15.29 -12.94 20.81
C GLU A 139 14.78 -11.60 20.25
N HIS A 140 14.00 -11.65 19.18
CA HIS A 140 13.41 -10.51 18.50
C HIS A 140 11.97 -10.82 18.10
N VAL A 141 11.07 -9.87 18.33
CA VAL A 141 9.69 -9.92 17.89
C VAL A 141 9.43 -8.74 16.95
N VAL A 142 8.99 -9.04 15.74
CA VAL A 142 8.62 -8.04 14.74
C VAL A 142 7.09 -7.90 14.71
N VAL A 143 6.61 -6.70 15.02
CA VAL A 143 5.18 -6.37 14.93
C VAL A 143 4.89 -5.85 13.52
N ALA A 144 4.18 -6.64 12.73
CA ALA A 144 3.79 -6.32 11.35
C ALA A 144 2.27 -6.53 11.17
N CYS A 145 1.47 -6.07 12.13
CA CYS A 145 0.05 -6.36 12.26
C CYS A 145 -0.85 -5.25 11.69
N GLY A 146 -0.32 -4.37 10.83
CA GLY A 146 -1.12 -3.31 10.20
C GLY A 146 -1.85 -2.46 11.23
N VAL A 147 -3.15 -2.26 11.05
CA VAL A 147 -4.00 -1.44 11.94
C VAL A 147 -4.11 -1.99 13.37
N TRP A 148 -3.85 -3.29 13.59
CA TRP A 148 -3.85 -3.93 14.90
C TRP A 148 -2.50 -3.84 15.63
N SER A 149 -1.48 -3.21 15.05
CA SER A 149 -0.11 -3.19 15.60
C SER A 149 -0.05 -2.59 17.02
N ASN A 150 -0.90 -1.63 17.37
CA ASN A 150 -0.91 -1.07 18.71
C ASN A 150 -1.46 -2.03 19.77
N GLN A 151 -2.38 -2.93 19.42
CA GLN A 151 -2.85 -3.97 20.35
C GLN A 151 -1.66 -4.85 20.79
N ILE A 152 -0.80 -5.22 19.86
CA ILE A 152 0.41 -6.02 20.14
C ILE A 152 1.48 -5.18 20.85
N ALA A 153 1.67 -3.91 20.44
CA ALA A 153 2.67 -3.04 21.06
C ALA A 153 2.39 -2.77 22.54
N TYR A 154 1.12 -2.65 22.94
CA TYR A 154 0.72 -2.45 24.32
C TYR A 154 1.08 -3.65 25.23
N MET A 155 1.14 -4.87 24.68
CA MET A 155 1.60 -6.05 25.42
C MET A 155 3.08 -5.93 25.84
N ALA A 156 3.85 -5.10 25.17
CA ALA A 156 5.27 -4.80 25.47
C ALA A 156 5.45 -3.42 26.14
N ASP A 157 4.43 -2.86 26.78
CA ASP A 157 4.45 -1.53 27.41
C ASP A 157 4.98 -0.43 26.47
N THR A 158 4.65 -0.51 25.16
CA THR A 158 5.12 0.46 24.16
C THR A 158 3.95 0.91 23.27
N TYR A 159 4.21 1.95 22.49
CA TYR A 159 3.22 2.54 21.60
C TYR A 159 3.83 2.83 20.24
N ILE A 160 3.08 2.53 19.18
CA ILE A 160 3.41 2.90 17.80
C ILE A 160 2.52 4.10 17.44
N PRO A 161 3.06 5.24 16.95
CA PRO A 161 2.27 6.42 16.60
C PRO A 161 1.45 6.18 15.32
N LEU A 162 0.50 5.26 15.40
CA LEU A 162 -0.41 4.84 14.34
C LEU A 162 -1.85 4.95 14.84
N VAL A 163 -2.68 5.65 14.09
CA VAL A 163 -4.11 5.76 14.35
C VAL A 163 -4.87 5.17 13.18
N PRO A 164 -5.65 4.11 13.38
CA PRO A 164 -6.49 3.52 12.36
C PRO A 164 -7.54 4.52 11.85
N ALA A 165 -7.76 4.54 10.55
CA ALA A 165 -8.77 5.37 9.92
C ALA A 165 -9.56 4.58 8.88
N VAL A 166 -10.86 4.83 8.81
CA VAL A 166 -11.70 4.26 7.74
C VAL A 166 -11.41 5.03 6.46
N HIS A 167 -11.15 4.28 5.39
CA HIS A 167 -11.12 4.80 4.03
C HIS A 167 -12.09 3.97 3.19
N GLN A 168 -12.95 4.65 2.44
CA GLN A 168 -13.96 4.00 1.62
C GLN A 168 -13.54 4.05 0.15
N MET A 169 -13.70 2.91 -0.52
CA MET A 169 -13.57 2.77 -1.96
C MET A 169 -14.88 2.22 -2.51
N ALA A 170 -15.30 2.71 -3.66
CA ALA A 170 -16.49 2.25 -4.37
C ALA A 170 -16.09 1.52 -5.65
N ASP A 171 -16.72 0.40 -5.92
CA ASP A 171 -16.65 -0.28 -7.20
C ASP A 171 -17.81 0.19 -8.08
N VAL A 172 -17.48 0.75 -9.24
CA VAL A 172 -18.43 1.32 -10.20
C VAL A 172 -18.38 0.51 -11.48
N GLY A 173 -19.44 -0.22 -11.76
CA GLY A 173 -19.46 -1.05 -12.97
C GLY A 173 -20.67 -1.98 -13.05
N PRO A 174 -20.73 -2.82 -14.11
CA PRO A 174 -19.79 -2.84 -15.24
C PRO A 174 -19.87 -1.58 -16.12
N LEU A 175 -18.73 -1.20 -16.74
CA LEU A 175 -18.63 -0.03 -17.61
C LEU A 175 -18.41 -0.48 -19.06
N ASP A 176 -19.23 0.03 -20.00
CA ASP A 176 -19.13 -0.33 -21.42
C ASP A 176 -17.73 -0.05 -22.01
N VAL A 177 -17.08 1.03 -21.56
CA VAL A 177 -15.73 1.41 -22.00
C VAL A 177 -14.66 0.38 -21.62
N LEU A 178 -14.93 -0.47 -20.63
CA LEU A 178 -14.04 -1.53 -20.15
C LEU A 178 -14.49 -2.94 -20.58
N ALA A 179 -15.62 -3.06 -21.29
CA ALA A 179 -16.25 -4.35 -21.61
C ALA A 179 -15.38 -5.29 -22.48
N GLU A 180 -14.48 -4.73 -23.29
CA GLU A 180 -13.60 -5.51 -24.17
C GLU A 180 -12.21 -5.76 -23.57
N THR A 181 -11.95 -5.29 -22.34
CA THR A 181 -10.66 -5.51 -21.69
C THR A 181 -10.66 -6.86 -20.99
N ASN A 182 -9.82 -7.78 -21.46
CA ASN A 182 -9.63 -9.10 -20.83
C ASN A 182 -8.64 -9.04 -19.64
N ASN A 183 -8.11 -7.87 -19.33
CA ASN A 183 -7.13 -7.67 -18.28
C ASN A 183 -7.80 -7.13 -17.02
N GLU A 184 -7.34 -7.57 -15.86
CA GLU A 184 -7.78 -7.00 -14.58
C GLU A 184 -7.44 -5.52 -14.48
N ILE A 185 -6.25 -5.13 -14.97
CA ILE A 185 -5.81 -3.74 -15.08
C ILE A 185 -5.07 -3.55 -16.41
N GLY A 186 -5.57 -2.67 -17.26
CA GLY A 186 -4.98 -2.37 -18.59
C GLY A 186 -4.66 -0.89 -18.77
N TYR A 187 -5.11 -0.03 -17.86
CA TYR A 187 -4.90 1.41 -17.92
C TYR A 187 -4.11 1.91 -16.70
N PRO A 188 -3.37 3.01 -16.84
CA PRO A 188 -2.71 3.65 -15.70
C PRO A 188 -3.69 3.99 -14.58
N ILE A 189 -3.22 3.83 -13.33
CA ILE A 189 -3.93 4.34 -12.15
C ILE A 189 -3.95 5.86 -12.23
N VAL A 190 -5.12 6.48 -12.12
CA VAL A 190 -5.26 7.94 -12.16
C VAL A 190 -5.43 8.49 -10.75
N ARG A 191 -4.74 9.58 -10.44
CA ARG A 191 -4.88 10.33 -9.19
C ARG A 191 -5.15 11.79 -9.51
N ASP A 192 -6.24 12.32 -8.96
CA ASP A 192 -6.59 13.74 -9.00
C ASP A 192 -6.50 14.33 -7.59
N MET A 193 -5.36 14.94 -7.27
CA MET A 193 -5.12 15.48 -5.94
C MET A 193 -5.75 16.86 -5.74
N ASP A 194 -6.27 17.49 -6.77
CA ASP A 194 -7.07 18.73 -6.63
C ASP A 194 -8.48 18.41 -6.11
N THR A 195 -9.00 17.21 -6.40
CA THR A 195 -10.28 16.68 -5.87
C THR A 195 -10.08 15.59 -4.81
N PHE A 196 -8.83 15.22 -4.51
CA PHE A 196 -8.47 14.15 -3.58
C PHE A 196 -9.05 12.78 -3.97
N CYS A 197 -9.23 12.53 -5.25
CA CYS A 197 -9.72 11.27 -5.79
C CYS A 197 -8.61 10.44 -6.42
N TYR A 198 -8.84 9.15 -6.47
CA TYR A 198 -8.06 8.23 -7.28
C TYR A 198 -8.98 7.15 -7.86
N GLU A 199 -8.55 6.60 -8.98
CA GLU A 199 -9.30 5.58 -9.68
C GLU A 199 -8.36 4.58 -10.35
N ARG A 200 -8.78 3.32 -10.39
CA ARG A 200 -8.09 2.26 -11.13
C ARG A 200 -9.11 1.31 -11.75
N GLN A 201 -8.74 0.72 -12.87
CA GLN A 201 -9.51 -0.38 -13.45
C GLN A 201 -9.45 -1.61 -12.54
N SER A 202 -10.59 -2.31 -12.43
CA SER A 202 -10.75 -3.63 -11.82
C SER A 202 -11.60 -4.48 -12.77
N ALA A 203 -10.94 -5.20 -13.67
CA ALA A 203 -11.56 -5.95 -14.76
C ALA A 203 -12.53 -5.05 -15.60
N GLY A 204 -13.82 -5.34 -15.61
CA GLY A 204 -14.86 -4.57 -16.31
C GLY A 204 -15.43 -3.38 -15.51
N SER A 205 -14.87 -3.08 -14.34
CA SER A 205 -15.32 -2.03 -13.42
C SER A 205 -14.20 -1.02 -13.14
N MET A 206 -14.54 0.05 -12.43
CA MET A 206 -13.60 1.06 -11.93
C MET A 206 -13.70 1.15 -10.41
N GLU A 207 -12.61 0.92 -9.71
CA GLU A 207 -12.50 1.24 -8.30
C GLU A 207 -12.18 2.73 -8.13
N VAL A 208 -13.02 3.43 -7.38
CA VAL A 208 -12.91 4.87 -7.12
C VAL A 208 -12.82 5.11 -5.63
N GLY A 209 -11.79 5.81 -5.20
CA GLY A 209 -11.63 6.23 -3.81
C GLY A 209 -11.44 7.75 -3.70
N SER A 210 -11.82 8.31 -2.55
CA SER A 210 -11.66 9.72 -2.30
C SER A 210 -11.20 9.98 -0.87
N TYR A 211 -10.23 10.89 -0.71
CA TYR A 211 -9.80 11.45 0.58
C TYR A 211 -10.48 12.79 0.91
N ALA A 212 -11.44 13.24 0.08
CA ALA A 212 -12.17 14.51 0.27
C ALA A 212 -13.23 14.43 1.38
N HIS A 213 -13.08 13.54 2.33
CA HIS A 213 -13.96 13.40 3.49
C HIS A 213 -13.19 13.59 4.79
N ARG A 214 -13.95 13.92 5.86
CA ARG A 214 -13.36 13.97 7.20
C ARG A 214 -12.96 12.55 7.63
N PRO A 215 -11.71 12.32 8.07
CA PRO A 215 -11.29 10.98 8.53
C PRO A 215 -12.15 10.50 9.69
N ILE A 216 -12.60 9.26 9.61
CA ILE A 216 -13.24 8.55 10.73
C ILE A 216 -12.14 7.74 11.39
N LEU A 217 -11.72 8.15 12.58
CA LEU A 217 -10.66 7.50 13.34
C LEU A 217 -11.26 6.49 14.31
N HIS A 218 -10.56 5.37 14.48
CA HIS A 218 -10.91 4.33 15.45
C HIS A 218 -9.83 4.19 16.51
N HIS A 219 -10.26 3.85 17.73
CA HIS A 219 -9.31 3.37 18.74
C HIS A 219 -8.81 1.97 18.33
N PRO A 220 -7.53 1.64 18.55
CA PRO A 220 -7.01 0.31 18.19
C PRO A 220 -7.81 -0.86 18.75
N ASP A 221 -8.34 -0.72 19.96
CA ASP A 221 -9.12 -1.78 20.64
C ASP A 221 -10.56 -1.96 20.07
N GLU A 222 -11.01 -1.01 19.23
CA GLU A 222 -12.34 -1.04 18.60
C GLU A 222 -12.31 -1.67 17.20
N ILE A 223 -11.13 -2.06 16.72
CA ILE A 223 -10.99 -2.68 15.42
C ILE A 223 -11.33 -4.17 15.54
N PRO A 224 -12.25 -4.68 14.72
CA PRO A 224 -12.58 -6.11 14.71
C PRO A 224 -11.34 -6.96 14.44
N SER A 225 -11.27 -8.13 15.07
CA SER A 225 -10.13 -9.06 14.93
C SER A 225 -10.14 -9.87 13.63
N ASN A 226 -11.22 -9.79 12.85
CA ASN A 226 -11.52 -10.74 11.77
C ASN A 226 -12.15 -10.08 10.53
N GLU A 227 -11.73 -8.89 10.17
CA GLU A 227 -12.09 -8.27 8.89
C GLU A 227 -11.02 -8.46 7.81
#